data_d1a648fa9a1703d1eb3292720000ddfd
#
_entry.id   d1a648fa9a1703d1eb3292720000ddfd
#
_cell.length_a   1.000
_cell.length_b   1.000
_cell.length_c   1.000
_cell.angle_alpha   90.00
_cell.angle_beta   90.00
_cell.angle_gamma   90.00
#
_symmetry.space_group_name_H-M   'P 1'
#
loop_
_entity.id
_entity.type
_entity.pdbx_description
1 polymer ?
#
loop_
_entity_poly.entity_id
_entity_poly.type
_entity_poly.pdbx_seq_one_letter_code
_entity_poly.pdbx_strand_id
1 'polypeptide(L)'
;MLKTERSLIWKHTLTVLTGQLAAVLSGVVDTVVAGQYSHEALAALSVASALNISVIVSLIGVLNVLLPIYAEHRGAGRHTEVGKTLHQGLYLAMVLAVIAFLILMFPRWLLTLAQVPPNLIPDIEHYLAIQAFMVPLFMLFRMYGALNQALGKPWFVTWLQVVILILKIPLSFMLIQAMGLAGCAMASLIVTATGLAIGVYLVATHVDYKSFAVWRPLDAPNWPAIRRHLRLGLPAGLSQLVEITSFTLIALLVARQGITASAAHQIAGTMAAMVFMLPISYGVAATARVSYWIGHGNPKLAAQLIRQTLSWGLIFSCTLGTLLLLARHWLATLFSSNPDVVSLASTLLAFVAFYHVPDSLQIMGMFLLRCYKITLMPLIVYSVFLWGLGLGGGYYLAYGSNHTVFSQTPNAFWLTAILSLAMVAAWFSMSLLQVSNKKSNSQEANPTCQPKVSA
;
A
#
# COMPACT_ATOMS: atom_id res chain seq x y z
N MET A 1 -1.69 -23.75 19.55
CA MET A 1 -0.93 -23.23 18.40
C MET A 1 -1.74 -22.21 17.58
N LEU A 2 -2.89 -22.55 16.98
CA LEU A 2 -3.68 -21.63 16.17
C LEU A 2 -4.18 -20.37 16.92
N LYS A 3 -4.59 -20.51 18.20
CA LYS A 3 -4.98 -19.35 19.06
C LYS A 3 -3.80 -18.40 19.29
N THR A 4 -2.61 -18.94 19.51
CA THR A 4 -1.37 -18.16 19.70
C THR A 4 -1.00 -17.39 18.42
N GLU A 5 -1.07 -18.05 17.25
CA GLU A 5 -0.80 -17.43 15.95
C GLU A 5 -1.78 -16.29 15.66
N ARG A 6 -3.07 -16.47 15.97
CA ARG A 6 -4.07 -15.40 15.85
C ARG A 6 -3.71 -14.19 16.70
N SER A 7 -3.34 -14.40 17.95
CA SER A 7 -2.91 -13.30 18.83
C SER A 7 -1.68 -12.58 18.29
N LEU A 8 -0.72 -13.31 17.74
CA LEU A 8 0.48 -12.73 17.12
C LEU A 8 0.13 -11.91 15.87
N ILE A 9 -0.76 -12.41 15.00
CA ILE A 9 -1.22 -11.69 13.81
C ILE A 9 -1.89 -10.37 14.24
N TRP A 10 -2.81 -10.40 15.23
CA TRP A 10 -3.48 -9.18 15.69
C TRP A 10 -2.52 -8.17 16.32
N LYS A 11 -1.58 -8.61 17.17
CA LYS A 11 -0.55 -7.72 17.73
C LYS A 11 0.30 -7.09 16.62
N HIS A 12 0.70 -7.89 15.64
CA HIS A 12 1.44 -7.41 14.47
C HIS A 12 0.60 -6.41 13.66
N THR A 13 -0.67 -6.72 13.42
CA THR A 13 -1.63 -5.83 12.71
C THR A 13 -1.74 -4.48 13.37
N LEU A 14 -2.00 -4.44 14.68
CA LEU A 14 -2.15 -3.17 15.40
C LEU A 14 -0.86 -2.35 15.36
N THR A 15 0.28 -3.01 15.49
CA THR A 15 1.59 -2.33 15.37
C THR A 15 1.78 -1.75 13.97
N VAL A 16 1.52 -2.51 12.91
CA VAL A 16 1.65 -2.02 11.53
C VAL A 16 0.63 -0.91 11.26
N LEU A 17 -0.62 -1.05 11.74
CA LEU A 17 -1.67 -0.03 11.58
C LEU A 17 -1.24 1.31 12.19
N THR A 18 -0.68 1.30 13.41
CA THR A 18 -0.14 2.52 14.05
C THR A 18 0.93 3.18 13.17
N GLY A 19 1.84 2.39 12.61
CA GLY A 19 2.87 2.91 11.70
C GLY A 19 2.29 3.48 10.40
N GLN A 20 1.30 2.79 9.81
CA GLN A 20 0.63 3.27 8.60
C GLN A 20 -0.14 4.58 8.85
N LEU A 21 -0.82 4.68 10.00
CA LEU A 21 -1.48 5.93 10.39
C LEU A 21 -0.47 7.07 10.59
N ALA A 22 0.67 6.81 11.22
CA ALA A 22 1.74 7.80 11.36
C ALA A 22 2.26 8.27 9.98
N ALA A 23 2.41 7.36 9.02
CA ALA A 23 2.83 7.71 7.66
C ALA A 23 1.77 8.57 6.93
N VAL A 24 0.48 8.26 7.07
CA VAL A 24 -0.62 9.08 6.50
C VAL A 24 -0.66 10.46 7.15
N LEU A 25 -0.57 10.53 8.48
CA LEU A 25 -0.53 11.80 9.21
C LEU A 25 0.67 12.67 8.80
N SER A 26 1.80 12.07 8.44
CA SER A 26 2.95 12.79 7.88
C SER A 26 2.61 13.55 6.58
N GLY A 27 1.76 12.98 5.71
CA GLY A 27 1.24 13.67 4.53
C GLY A 27 0.23 14.78 4.88
N VAL A 28 -0.61 14.53 5.90
CA VAL A 28 -1.55 15.55 6.41
C VAL A 28 -0.80 16.78 6.95
N VAL A 29 0.33 16.58 7.65
CA VAL A 29 1.19 17.68 8.09
C VAL A 29 1.61 18.57 6.93
N ASP A 30 2.09 17.98 5.81
CA ASP A 30 2.48 18.77 4.63
C ASP A 30 1.29 19.57 4.08
N THR A 31 0.11 18.96 4.01
CA THR A 31 -1.10 19.64 3.53
C THR A 31 -1.50 20.81 4.42
N VAL A 32 -1.47 20.64 5.73
CA VAL A 32 -1.80 21.70 6.70
C VAL A 32 -0.78 22.84 6.61
N VAL A 33 0.50 22.49 6.59
CA VAL A 33 1.60 23.47 6.56
C VAL A 33 1.58 24.26 5.26
N ALA A 34 1.40 23.60 4.10
CA ALA A 34 1.29 24.27 2.81
C ALA A 34 0.04 25.15 2.71
N GLY A 35 -1.11 24.67 3.23
CA GLY A 35 -2.37 25.41 3.23
C GLY A 35 -2.33 26.66 4.10
N GLN A 36 -1.59 26.64 5.22
CA GLN A 36 -1.37 27.81 6.08
C GLN A 36 -0.35 28.82 5.47
N TYR A 37 0.55 28.33 4.62
CA TYR A 37 1.54 29.17 3.97
C TYR A 37 0.94 29.96 2.80
N SER A 38 0.31 29.30 1.82
CA SER A 38 -0.42 29.96 0.73
C SER A 38 -1.36 29.00 -0.02
N HIS A 39 -2.39 29.56 -0.69
CA HIS A 39 -3.26 28.78 -1.56
C HIS A 39 -2.52 28.18 -2.76
N GLU A 40 -1.53 28.90 -3.29
CA GLU A 40 -0.70 28.44 -4.42
C GLU A 40 0.18 27.27 -4.01
N ALA A 41 0.81 27.30 -2.82
CA ALA A 41 1.60 26.21 -2.29
C ALA A 41 0.76 24.95 -2.05
N LEU A 42 -0.47 25.10 -1.56
CA LEU A 42 -1.40 23.98 -1.40
C LEU A 42 -1.80 23.36 -2.73
N ALA A 43 -2.08 24.20 -3.74
CA ALA A 43 -2.40 23.73 -5.10
C ALA A 43 -1.22 23.01 -5.74
N ALA A 44 -0.02 23.58 -5.64
CA ALA A 44 1.22 22.96 -6.14
C ALA A 44 1.52 21.62 -5.41
N LEU A 45 1.36 21.56 -4.07
CA LEU A 45 1.52 20.34 -3.29
C LEU A 45 0.55 19.25 -3.72
N SER A 46 -0.70 19.59 -4.01
CA SER A 46 -1.71 18.63 -4.47
C SER A 46 -1.27 17.90 -5.74
N VAL A 47 -0.81 18.65 -6.74
CA VAL A 47 -0.31 18.08 -8.00
C VAL A 47 1.00 17.28 -7.77
N ALA A 48 1.95 17.88 -7.06
CA ALA A 48 3.24 17.24 -6.77
C ALA A 48 3.07 15.93 -5.99
N SER A 49 2.19 15.91 -4.99
CA SER A 49 1.90 14.72 -4.19
C SER A 49 1.24 13.62 -5.01
N ALA A 50 0.31 13.96 -5.90
CA ALA A 50 -0.34 12.98 -6.77
C ALA A 50 0.66 12.25 -7.68
N LEU A 51 1.60 13.00 -8.29
CA LEU A 51 2.67 12.43 -9.09
C LEU A 51 3.63 11.58 -8.24
N ASN A 52 4.08 12.12 -7.11
CA ASN A 52 5.01 11.45 -6.20
C ASN A 52 4.43 10.12 -5.69
N ILE A 53 3.18 10.12 -5.21
CA ILE A 53 2.50 8.92 -4.72
C ILE A 53 2.35 7.88 -5.83
N SER A 54 1.96 8.28 -7.03
CA SER A 54 1.79 7.35 -8.16
C SER A 54 3.09 6.63 -8.52
N VAL A 55 4.21 7.34 -8.55
CA VAL A 55 5.53 6.76 -8.79
C VAL A 55 5.96 5.85 -7.63
N ILE A 56 5.93 6.37 -6.42
CA ILE A 56 6.45 5.68 -5.23
C ILE A 56 5.66 4.40 -4.93
N VAL A 57 4.32 4.45 -4.93
CA VAL A 57 3.49 3.29 -4.54
C VAL A 57 3.63 2.15 -5.54
N SER A 58 3.75 2.47 -6.84
CA SER A 58 3.99 1.46 -7.87
C SER A 58 5.32 0.72 -7.64
N LEU A 59 6.38 1.45 -7.27
CA LEU A 59 7.69 0.86 -7.01
C LEU A 59 7.77 0.11 -5.67
N ILE A 60 7.08 0.60 -4.63
CA ILE A 60 6.91 -0.14 -3.37
C ILE A 60 6.26 -1.50 -3.63
N GLY A 61 5.28 -1.57 -4.53
CA GLY A 61 4.63 -2.82 -4.92
C GLY A 61 5.63 -3.88 -5.37
N VAL A 62 6.68 -3.47 -6.10
CA VAL A 62 7.78 -4.36 -6.52
C VAL A 62 8.57 -4.88 -5.32
N LEU A 63 8.86 -4.05 -4.33
CA LEU A 63 9.62 -4.44 -3.13
C LEU A 63 8.80 -5.26 -2.13
N ASN A 64 7.48 -5.13 -2.14
CA ASN A 64 6.59 -5.84 -1.21
C ASN A 64 6.66 -7.37 -1.32
N VAL A 65 7.21 -7.93 -2.41
CA VAL A 65 7.42 -9.38 -2.55
C VAL A 65 8.58 -9.89 -1.69
N LEU A 66 9.45 -9.03 -1.19
CA LEU A 66 10.55 -9.41 -0.32
C LEU A 66 10.07 -9.88 1.06
N LEU A 67 8.98 -9.31 1.57
CA LEU A 67 8.39 -9.71 2.86
C LEU A 67 8.10 -11.23 2.95
N PRO A 68 7.30 -11.83 2.05
CA PRO A 68 7.05 -13.26 2.10
C PRO A 68 8.31 -14.11 1.88
N ILE A 69 9.28 -13.65 1.09
CA ILE A 69 10.54 -14.36 0.85
C ILE A 69 11.39 -14.40 2.12
N TYR A 70 11.56 -13.27 2.81
CA TYR A 70 12.28 -13.22 4.09
C TYR A 70 11.61 -14.09 5.15
N ALA A 71 10.28 -14.03 5.25
CA ALA A 71 9.53 -14.83 6.22
C ALA A 71 9.62 -16.34 5.92
N GLU A 72 9.60 -16.74 4.64
CA GLU A 72 9.82 -18.14 4.20
C GLU A 72 11.22 -18.64 4.60
N HIS A 73 12.27 -17.85 4.33
CA HIS A 73 13.64 -18.21 4.72
C HIS A 73 13.80 -18.32 6.22
N ARG A 74 13.21 -17.39 6.99
CA ARG A 74 13.19 -17.46 8.46
C ARG A 74 12.48 -18.72 8.96
N GLY A 75 11.32 -19.05 8.41
CA GLY A 75 10.56 -20.24 8.77
C GLY A 75 11.32 -21.54 8.50
N ALA A 76 12.08 -21.56 7.41
CA ALA A 76 12.93 -22.70 7.02
C ALA A 76 14.25 -22.79 7.82
N GLY A 77 14.49 -21.92 8.80
CA GLY A 77 15.76 -21.87 9.54
C GLY A 77 16.96 -21.41 8.71
N ARG A 78 16.74 -20.97 7.47
CA ARG A 78 17.82 -20.52 6.55
C ARG A 78 18.14 -19.05 6.78
N HIS A 79 18.64 -18.71 7.96
CA HIS A 79 18.81 -17.34 8.41
C HIS A 79 19.79 -16.55 7.53
N THR A 80 20.89 -17.16 7.09
CA THR A 80 21.87 -16.52 6.20
C THR A 80 21.30 -16.17 4.81
N GLU A 81 20.29 -16.92 4.33
CA GLU A 81 19.61 -16.62 3.07
C GLU A 81 18.76 -15.36 3.14
N VAL A 82 18.33 -14.95 4.35
CA VAL A 82 17.65 -13.66 4.56
C VAL A 82 18.61 -12.52 4.20
N GLY A 83 19.85 -12.55 4.72
CA GLY A 83 20.86 -11.54 4.38
C GLY A 83 21.22 -11.53 2.88
N LYS A 84 21.41 -12.72 2.26
CA LYS A 84 21.64 -12.80 0.81
C LYS A 84 20.51 -12.20 0.01
N THR A 85 19.27 -12.53 0.38
CA THR A 85 18.08 -11.98 -0.29
C THR A 85 17.98 -10.47 -0.10
N LEU A 86 18.35 -9.96 1.08
CA LEU A 86 18.42 -8.52 1.35
C LEU A 86 19.43 -7.84 0.42
N HIS A 87 20.65 -8.40 0.28
CA HIS A 87 21.67 -7.84 -0.62
C HIS A 87 21.21 -7.81 -2.08
N GLN A 88 20.57 -8.88 -2.58
CA GLN A 88 20.02 -8.87 -3.93
C GLN A 88 18.83 -7.91 -4.07
N GLY A 89 18.04 -7.75 -3.01
CA GLY A 89 16.96 -6.75 -2.93
C GLY A 89 17.49 -5.32 -2.96
N LEU A 90 18.68 -5.04 -2.37
CA LEU A 90 19.32 -3.71 -2.43
C LEU A 90 19.65 -3.30 -3.87
N TYR A 91 20.18 -4.22 -4.69
CA TYR A 91 20.44 -3.93 -6.11
C TYR A 91 19.12 -3.61 -6.85
N LEU A 92 18.06 -4.39 -6.59
CA LEU A 92 16.76 -4.12 -7.17
C LEU A 92 16.21 -2.76 -6.72
N ALA A 93 16.28 -2.46 -5.43
CA ALA A 93 15.82 -1.18 -4.87
C ALA A 93 16.59 0.01 -5.47
N MET A 94 17.91 -0.14 -5.70
CA MET A 94 18.72 0.90 -6.30
C MET A 94 18.31 1.17 -7.76
N VAL A 95 18.07 0.12 -8.55
CA VAL A 95 17.57 0.28 -9.94
C VAL A 95 16.22 0.99 -9.95
N LEU A 96 15.30 0.57 -9.07
CA LEU A 96 13.98 1.22 -8.95
C LEU A 96 14.10 2.67 -8.48
N ALA A 97 15.02 2.94 -7.55
CA ALA A 97 15.28 4.29 -7.06
C ALA A 97 15.82 5.21 -8.17
N VAL A 98 16.71 4.71 -9.03
CA VAL A 98 17.21 5.47 -10.20
C VAL A 98 16.08 5.79 -11.18
N ILE A 99 15.21 4.82 -11.46
CA ILE A 99 14.03 5.05 -12.33
C ILE A 99 13.12 6.14 -11.75
N ALA A 100 12.78 6.03 -10.46
CA ALA A 100 11.96 7.03 -9.79
C ALA A 100 12.64 8.41 -9.72
N PHE A 101 13.95 8.42 -9.44
CA PHE A 101 14.74 9.64 -9.42
C PHE A 101 14.67 10.38 -10.76
N LEU A 102 14.85 9.67 -11.87
CA LEU A 102 14.78 10.26 -13.21
C LEU A 102 13.37 10.80 -13.52
N ILE A 103 12.31 10.07 -13.16
CA ILE A 103 10.92 10.52 -13.38
C ILE A 103 10.63 11.79 -12.58
N LEU A 104 11.02 11.84 -11.31
CA LEU A 104 10.73 12.96 -10.42
C LEU A 104 11.65 14.16 -10.64
N MET A 105 12.88 13.94 -11.13
CA MET A 105 13.83 15.00 -11.44
C MET A 105 13.49 15.74 -12.74
N PHE A 106 12.83 15.05 -13.68
CA PHE A 106 12.43 15.61 -14.97
C PHE A 106 10.90 15.50 -15.19
N PRO A 107 10.06 16.10 -14.32
CA PRO A 107 8.62 15.89 -14.34
C PRO A 107 7.90 16.71 -15.44
N ARG A 108 8.60 17.64 -16.10
CA ARG A 108 8.01 18.66 -16.99
C ARG A 108 7.12 18.07 -18.07
N TRP A 109 7.50 16.96 -18.67
CA TRP A 109 6.68 16.28 -19.69
C TRP A 109 5.35 15.75 -19.13
N LEU A 110 5.32 15.26 -17.87
CA LEU A 110 4.10 14.84 -17.20
C LEU A 110 3.23 16.04 -16.83
N LEU A 111 3.83 17.13 -16.35
CA LEU A 111 3.12 18.35 -15.98
C LEU A 111 2.47 19.01 -17.22
N THR A 112 3.17 19.00 -18.35
CA THR A 112 2.63 19.50 -19.62
C THR A 112 1.48 18.63 -20.12
N LEU A 113 1.63 17.30 -20.05
CA LEU A 113 0.56 16.35 -20.40
C LEU A 113 -0.68 16.53 -19.51
N ALA A 114 -0.47 16.82 -18.24
CA ALA A 114 -1.54 17.07 -17.27
C ALA A 114 -2.13 18.50 -17.35
N GLN A 115 -1.63 19.35 -18.26
CA GLN A 115 -2.06 20.74 -18.44
C GLN A 115 -2.02 21.57 -17.14
N VAL A 116 -0.96 21.38 -16.35
CA VAL A 116 -0.76 22.11 -15.10
C VAL A 116 -0.53 23.61 -15.40
N PRO A 117 -1.16 24.52 -14.62
CA PRO A 117 -0.96 25.97 -14.80
C PRO A 117 0.53 26.34 -14.71
N PRO A 118 1.05 27.16 -15.67
CA PRO A 118 2.48 27.49 -15.77
C PRO A 118 3.07 28.12 -14.50
N ASN A 119 2.28 28.86 -13.74
CA ASN A 119 2.68 29.54 -12.51
C ASN A 119 2.99 28.56 -11.36
N LEU A 120 2.42 27.35 -11.37
CA LEU A 120 2.67 26.34 -10.35
C LEU A 120 3.87 25.43 -10.68
N ILE A 121 4.28 25.38 -11.96
CA ILE A 121 5.33 24.44 -12.42
C ILE A 121 6.64 24.62 -11.64
N PRO A 122 7.17 25.82 -11.39
CA PRO A 122 8.44 25.98 -10.69
C PRO A 122 8.44 25.37 -9.26
N ASP A 123 7.37 25.63 -8.51
CA ASP A 123 7.23 25.10 -7.15
C ASP A 123 7.11 23.57 -7.13
N ILE A 124 6.37 23.00 -8.10
CA ILE A 124 6.22 21.58 -8.28
C ILE A 124 7.56 20.94 -8.66
N GLU A 125 8.31 21.52 -9.59
CA GLU A 125 9.62 21.02 -10.02
C GLU A 125 10.61 21.04 -8.85
N HIS A 126 10.68 22.13 -8.06
CA HIS A 126 11.53 22.21 -6.88
C HIS A 126 11.16 21.16 -5.81
N TYR A 127 9.86 21.02 -5.52
CA TYR A 127 9.39 20.02 -4.58
C TYR A 127 9.75 18.60 -5.04
N LEU A 128 9.47 18.25 -6.30
CA LEU A 128 9.74 16.92 -6.86
C LEU A 128 11.24 16.62 -6.98
N ALA A 129 12.07 17.63 -7.26
CA ALA A 129 13.52 17.46 -7.29
C ALA A 129 14.06 17.03 -5.92
N ILE A 130 13.59 17.64 -4.82
CA ILE A 130 13.98 17.21 -3.47
C ILE A 130 13.44 15.82 -3.16
N GLN A 131 12.20 15.52 -3.54
CA GLN A 131 11.61 14.20 -3.41
C GLN A 131 12.39 13.13 -4.18
N ALA A 132 12.96 13.47 -5.34
CA ALA A 132 13.81 12.56 -6.11
C ALA A 132 15.01 12.08 -5.27
N PHE A 133 15.66 12.97 -4.51
CA PHE A 133 16.76 12.58 -3.58
C PHE A 133 16.24 11.78 -2.37
N MET A 134 15.00 11.98 -1.94
CA MET A 134 14.40 11.20 -0.87
C MET A 134 14.13 9.74 -1.30
N VAL A 135 13.82 9.47 -2.57
CA VAL A 135 13.40 8.15 -3.03
C VAL A 135 14.37 7.02 -2.69
N PRO A 136 15.68 7.11 -2.94
CA PRO A 136 16.61 6.04 -2.55
C PRO A 136 16.56 5.72 -1.06
N LEU A 137 16.52 6.75 -0.22
CA LEU A 137 16.43 6.59 1.24
C LEU A 137 15.12 5.92 1.64
N PHE A 138 14.03 6.33 1.02
CA PHE A 138 12.71 5.77 1.26
C PHE A 138 12.60 4.30 0.82
N MET A 139 13.19 3.92 -0.33
CA MET A 139 13.23 2.52 -0.77
C MET A 139 14.01 1.64 0.22
N LEU A 140 15.14 2.12 0.72
CA LEU A 140 15.92 1.43 1.75
C LEU A 140 15.13 1.31 3.07
N PHE A 141 14.43 2.36 3.48
CA PHE A 141 13.56 2.34 4.66
C PHE A 141 12.40 1.33 4.49
N ARG A 142 11.82 1.22 3.29
CA ARG A 142 10.79 0.21 2.98
C ARG A 142 11.34 -1.22 3.05
N MET A 143 12.57 -1.45 2.59
CA MET A 143 13.24 -2.75 2.73
C MET A 143 13.49 -3.09 4.20
N TYR A 144 13.95 -2.12 5.00
CA TYR A 144 14.07 -2.26 6.45
C TYR A 144 12.71 -2.64 7.07
N GLY A 145 11.63 -2.01 6.63
CA GLY A 145 10.27 -2.33 7.04
C GLY A 145 9.87 -3.77 6.70
N ALA A 146 10.08 -4.20 5.46
CA ALA A 146 9.77 -5.56 5.02
C ALA A 146 10.57 -6.62 5.80
N LEU A 147 11.85 -6.37 6.07
CA LEU A 147 12.71 -7.23 6.88
C LEU A 147 12.14 -7.39 8.29
N ASN A 148 11.87 -6.29 8.99
CA ASN A 148 11.36 -6.31 10.37
C ASN A 148 10.00 -6.98 10.50
N GLN A 149 9.10 -6.73 9.56
CA GLN A 149 7.80 -7.40 9.50
C GLN A 149 7.96 -8.91 9.30
N ALA A 150 8.86 -9.35 8.42
CA ALA A 150 9.16 -10.76 8.20
C ALA A 150 9.82 -11.41 9.42
N LEU A 151 10.67 -10.68 10.14
CA LEU A 151 11.29 -11.12 11.39
C LEU A 151 10.32 -11.12 12.58
N GLY A 152 9.07 -10.69 12.40
CA GLY A 152 8.06 -10.62 13.46
C GLY A 152 8.33 -9.50 14.47
N LYS A 153 9.06 -8.48 14.08
CA LYS A 153 9.43 -7.31 14.90
C LYS A 153 8.95 -5.99 14.28
N PRO A 154 7.66 -5.87 13.94
CA PRO A 154 7.12 -4.68 13.27
C PRO A 154 7.26 -3.41 14.12
N TRP A 155 7.36 -3.53 15.44
CA TRP A 155 7.41 -2.41 16.37
C TRP A 155 8.64 -1.50 16.14
N PHE A 156 9.78 -2.02 15.67
CA PHE A 156 10.95 -1.21 15.33
C PHE A 156 10.62 -0.20 14.23
N VAL A 157 9.90 -0.65 13.20
CA VAL A 157 9.50 0.21 12.07
C VAL A 157 8.45 1.22 12.53
N THR A 158 7.45 0.76 13.26
CA THR A 158 6.37 1.60 13.77
C THR A 158 6.89 2.71 14.68
N TRP A 159 7.79 2.38 15.61
CA TRP A 159 8.42 3.38 16.47
C TRP A 159 9.16 4.45 15.65
N LEU A 160 9.96 4.03 14.66
CA LEU A 160 10.62 4.97 13.76
C LEU A 160 9.63 5.86 12.99
N GLN A 161 8.52 5.30 12.49
CA GLN A 161 7.50 6.08 11.78
C GLN A 161 6.84 7.12 12.70
N VAL A 162 6.60 6.79 13.97
CA VAL A 162 6.07 7.74 14.95
C VAL A 162 7.10 8.84 15.25
N VAL A 163 8.37 8.48 15.45
CA VAL A 163 9.45 9.46 15.66
C VAL A 163 9.60 10.38 14.45
N ILE A 164 9.60 9.83 13.23
CA ILE A 164 9.63 10.59 11.98
C ILE A 164 8.48 11.59 11.94
N LEU A 165 7.25 11.18 12.27
CA LEU A 165 6.09 12.07 12.32
C LEU A 165 6.28 13.22 13.33
N ILE A 166 6.71 12.91 14.55
CA ILE A 166 6.91 13.91 15.62
C ILE A 166 7.97 14.93 15.21
N LEU A 167 9.09 14.47 14.63
CA LEU A 167 10.15 15.37 14.16
C LEU A 167 9.74 16.19 12.95
N LYS A 168 8.90 15.62 12.09
CA LYS A 168 8.45 16.29 10.86
C LYS A 168 7.59 17.51 11.13
N ILE A 169 6.74 17.48 12.15
CA ILE A 169 5.82 18.58 12.46
C ILE A 169 6.58 19.91 12.60
N PRO A 170 7.47 20.09 13.59
CA PRO A 170 8.17 21.36 13.75
C PRO A 170 9.07 21.68 12.56
N LEU A 171 9.71 20.67 11.97
CA LEU A 171 10.64 20.87 10.86
C LEU A 171 9.93 21.39 9.60
N SER A 172 8.73 20.88 9.28
CA SER A 172 7.93 21.36 8.14
C SER A 172 7.50 22.82 8.35
N PHE A 173 7.05 23.20 9.56
CA PHE A 173 6.70 24.58 9.89
C PHE A 173 7.89 25.54 9.80
N MET A 174 9.06 25.13 10.20
CA MET A 174 10.28 25.96 10.11
C MET A 174 10.77 26.12 8.68
N LEU A 175 10.85 25.01 7.93
CA LEU A 175 11.46 25.02 6.60
C LEU A 175 10.56 25.66 5.54
N ILE A 176 9.24 25.60 5.68
CA ILE A 176 8.34 26.26 4.72
C ILE A 176 8.51 27.77 4.72
N GLN A 177 8.80 28.37 5.89
CA GLN A 177 9.05 29.82 6.00
C GLN A 177 10.33 30.25 5.28
N ALA A 178 11.33 29.36 5.21
CA ALA A 178 12.62 29.64 4.59
C ALA A 178 12.67 29.30 3.10
N MET A 179 11.97 28.24 2.69
CA MET A 179 12.11 27.62 1.34
C MET A 179 10.78 27.49 0.57
N GLY A 180 9.68 28.05 1.09
CA GLY A 180 8.36 27.84 0.50
C GLY A 180 7.96 26.36 0.50
N LEU A 181 7.21 25.92 -0.52
CA LEU A 181 6.75 24.53 -0.64
C LEU A 181 7.88 23.50 -0.60
N ALA A 182 9.06 23.83 -1.15
CA ALA A 182 10.24 22.97 -1.13
C ALA A 182 10.68 22.61 0.32
N GLY A 183 10.35 23.46 1.32
CA GLY A 183 10.60 23.20 2.73
C GLY A 183 9.88 21.95 3.26
N CYS A 184 8.66 21.66 2.81
CA CYS A 184 7.95 20.42 3.17
C CYS A 184 8.66 19.17 2.61
N ALA A 185 9.17 19.26 1.38
CA ALA A 185 9.96 18.18 0.79
C ALA A 185 11.29 17.97 1.52
N MET A 186 11.97 19.07 1.87
CA MET A 186 13.22 19.03 2.63
C MET A 186 13.01 18.45 4.04
N ALA A 187 11.92 18.80 4.75
CA ALA A 187 11.56 18.19 6.01
C ALA A 187 11.40 16.68 5.87
N SER A 188 10.68 16.24 4.83
CA SER A 188 10.47 14.82 4.53
C SER A 188 11.79 14.09 4.23
N LEU A 189 12.70 14.70 3.49
CA LEU A 189 14.03 14.17 3.20
C LEU A 189 14.85 13.97 4.49
N ILE A 190 14.92 15.01 5.33
CA ILE A 190 15.69 14.98 6.57
C ILE A 190 15.16 13.91 7.54
N VAL A 191 13.84 13.86 7.77
CA VAL A 191 13.28 12.89 8.72
C VAL A 191 13.37 11.45 8.19
N THR A 192 13.26 11.25 6.87
CA THR A 192 13.46 9.94 6.24
C THR A 192 14.91 9.48 6.34
N ALA A 193 15.87 10.38 6.09
CA ALA A 193 17.30 10.11 6.26
C ALA A 193 17.63 9.77 7.72
N THR A 194 17.10 10.53 8.68
CA THR A 194 17.25 10.27 10.12
C THR A 194 16.65 8.92 10.50
N GLY A 195 15.44 8.62 10.06
CA GLY A 195 14.79 7.33 10.33
C GLY A 195 15.57 6.15 9.74
N LEU A 196 16.08 6.30 8.52
CA LEU A 196 16.94 5.28 7.88
C LEU A 196 18.25 5.11 8.65
N ALA A 197 18.92 6.19 9.04
CA ALA A 197 20.17 6.13 9.79
C ALA A 197 19.98 5.38 11.14
N ILE A 198 18.91 5.69 11.88
CA ILE A 198 18.55 4.96 13.10
C ILE A 198 18.24 3.49 12.78
N GLY A 199 17.49 3.22 11.72
CA GLY A 199 17.18 1.84 11.29
C GLY A 199 18.44 1.03 10.95
N VAL A 200 19.37 1.62 10.22
CA VAL A 200 20.68 1.03 9.89
C VAL A 200 21.50 0.78 11.16
N TYR A 201 21.55 1.74 12.06
CA TYR A 201 22.22 1.60 13.36
C TYR A 201 21.64 0.43 14.19
N LEU A 202 20.30 0.33 14.25
CA LEU A 202 19.64 -0.76 14.95
C LEU A 202 19.97 -2.13 14.34
N VAL A 203 19.96 -2.23 13.01
CA VAL A 203 20.32 -3.48 12.31
C VAL A 203 21.79 -3.84 12.56
N ALA A 204 22.68 -2.84 12.68
CA ALA A 204 24.09 -3.06 12.96
C ALA A 204 24.39 -3.54 14.39
N THR A 205 23.67 -3.01 15.36
CA THR A 205 24.02 -3.18 16.78
C THR A 205 23.16 -4.21 17.51
N HIS A 206 21.89 -4.33 17.13
CA HIS A 206 20.94 -5.15 17.88
C HIS A 206 21.19 -6.66 17.64
N VAL A 207 21.24 -7.42 18.73
CA VAL A 207 21.54 -8.87 18.75
C VAL A 207 20.63 -9.68 17.81
N ASP A 208 19.39 -9.28 17.68
CA ASP A 208 18.38 -9.95 16.87
C ASP A 208 18.73 -10.11 15.39
N TYR A 209 19.59 -9.23 14.85
CA TYR A 209 19.98 -9.28 13.43
C TYR A 209 21.24 -10.08 13.17
N LYS A 210 22.03 -10.41 14.20
CA LYS A 210 23.33 -11.10 14.04
C LYS A 210 23.19 -12.45 13.34
N SER A 211 22.13 -13.20 13.65
CA SER A 211 21.87 -14.52 13.06
C SER A 211 21.52 -14.47 11.57
N PHE A 212 21.07 -13.33 11.06
CA PHE A 212 20.62 -13.18 9.68
C PHE A 212 21.73 -12.76 8.72
N ALA A 213 22.94 -12.57 9.22
CA ALA A 213 24.13 -12.20 8.42
C ALA A 213 23.90 -10.97 7.51
N VAL A 214 23.15 -9.98 7.99
CA VAL A 214 22.79 -8.77 7.24
C VAL A 214 24.03 -7.92 6.95
N TRP A 215 24.99 -7.86 7.90
CA TRP A 215 26.22 -7.04 7.84
C TRP A 215 27.45 -7.80 7.34
N ARG A 216 27.29 -8.90 6.64
CA ARG A 216 28.41 -9.50 5.93
C ARG A 216 28.80 -8.64 4.71
N PRO A 217 29.99 -8.84 4.13
CA PRO A 217 30.35 -8.18 2.89
C PRO A 217 29.26 -8.33 1.83
N LEU A 218 28.98 -7.26 1.09
CA LEU A 218 27.91 -7.23 0.09
C LEU A 218 28.15 -8.31 -0.95
N ASP A 219 27.20 -9.22 -1.11
CA ASP A 219 27.28 -10.27 -2.14
C ASP A 219 27.31 -9.63 -3.53
N ALA A 220 28.07 -10.19 -4.45
CA ALA A 220 28.03 -9.79 -5.85
C ALA A 220 26.61 -9.91 -6.43
N PRO A 221 26.24 -9.07 -7.43
CA PRO A 221 24.94 -9.15 -8.06
C PRO A 221 24.68 -10.53 -8.66
N ASN A 222 23.65 -11.20 -8.20
CA ASN A 222 23.19 -12.48 -8.71
C ASN A 222 21.97 -12.24 -9.64
N TRP A 223 22.25 -12.09 -10.93
CA TRP A 223 21.23 -11.79 -11.93
C TRP A 223 20.04 -12.77 -11.95
N PRO A 224 20.23 -14.11 -11.82
CA PRO A 224 19.15 -15.06 -11.66
C PRO A 224 18.24 -14.76 -10.44
N ALA A 225 18.83 -14.38 -9.30
CA ALA A 225 18.06 -14.02 -8.10
C ALA A 225 17.32 -12.69 -8.29
N ILE A 226 18.00 -11.66 -8.79
CA ILE A 226 17.39 -10.34 -9.09
C ILE A 226 16.25 -10.50 -10.09
N ARG A 227 16.46 -11.26 -11.18
CA ARG A 227 15.41 -11.53 -12.18
C ARG A 227 14.22 -12.26 -11.57
N ARG A 228 14.44 -13.18 -10.63
CA ARG A 228 13.37 -13.87 -9.90
C ARG A 228 12.56 -12.88 -9.06
N HIS A 229 13.22 -11.99 -8.31
CA HIS A 229 12.56 -10.95 -7.53
C HIS A 229 11.77 -10.00 -8.43
N LEU A 230 12.36 -9.57 -9.55
CA LEU A 230 11.70 -8.69 -10.53
C LEU A 230 10.49 -9.37 -11.19
N ARG A 231 10.61 -10.66 -11.57
CA ARG A 231 9.50 -11.42 -12.16
C ARG A 231 8.30 -11.53 -11.22
N LEU A 232 8.52 -11.56 -9.91
CA LEU A 232 7.45 -11.56 -8.92
C LEU A 232 7.00 -10.14 -8.56
N GLY A 233 7.94 -9.21 -8.44
CA GLY A 233 7.72 -7.85 -7.99
C GLY A 233 7.06 -6.98 -9.04
N LEU A 234 7.48 -7.07 -10.30
CA LEU A 234 6.94 -6.22 -11.37
C LEU A 234 5.43 -6.37 -11.54
N PRO A 235 4.86 -7.58 -11.65
CA PRO A 235 3.41 -7.73 -11.68
C PRO A 235 2.72 -7.21 -10.42
N ALA A 236 3.34 -7.37 -9.24
CA ALA A 236 2.79 -6.87 -7.98
C ALA A 236 2.77 -5.33 -7.92
N GLY A 237 3.82 -4.67 -8.45
CA GLY A 237 3.87 -3.21 -8.58
C GLY A 237 2.87 -2.68 -9.61
N LEU A 238 2.76 -3.34 -10.75
CA LEU A 238 1.79 -2.99 -11.79
C LEU A 238 0.35 -3.17 -11.30
N SER A 239 0.05 -4.17 -10.45
CA SER A 239 -1.27 -4.31 -9.84
C SER A 239 -1.62 -3.09 -9.00
N GLN A 240 -0.67 -2.56 -8.21
CA GLN A 240 -0.89 -1.33 -7.45
C GLN A 240 -1.03 -0.09 -8.34
N LEU A 241 -0.29 -0.03 -9.46
CA LEU A 241 -0.47 1.04 -10.44
C LEU A 241 -1.87 1.00 -11.06
N VAL A 242 -2.37 -0.17 -11.43
CA VAL A 242 -3.76 -0.35 -11.95
C VAL A 242 -4.79 0.15 -10.94
N GLU A 243 -4.62 -0.18 -9.67
CA GLU A 243 -5.51 0.24 -8.58
C GLU A 243 -5.55 1.78 -8.43
N ILE A 244 -4.38 2.40 -8.29
CA ILE A 244 -4.27 3.86 -8.14
C ILE A 244 -4.79 4.59 -9.36
N THR A 245 -4.40 4.16 -10.56
CA THR A 245 -4.83 4.81 -11.80
C THR A 245 -6.33 4.66 -12.03
N SER A 246 -6.94 3.52 -11.67
CA SER A 246 -8.39 3.34 -11.71
C SER A 246 -9.11 4.39 -10.87
N PHE A 247 -8.67 4.56 -9.62
CA PHE A 247 -9.26 5.52 -8.70
C PHE A 247 -9.07 6.97 -9.16
N THR A 248 -7.88 7.31 -9.65
CA THR A 248 -7.57 8.63 -10.19
C THR A 248 -8.41 8.96 -11.44
N LEU A 249 -8.54 8.00 -12.36
CA LEU A 249 -9.35 8.18 -13.56
C LEU A 249 -10.84 8.34 -13.23
N ILE A 250 -11.35 7.57 -12.26
CA ILE A 250 -12.72 7.75 -11.76
C ILE A 250 -12.92 9.16 -11.21
N ALA A 251 -11.99 9.67 -10.40
CA ALA A 251 -12.06 11.01 -9.85
C ALA A 251 -12.10 12.09 -10.95
N LEU A 252 -11.29 11.93 -12.01
CA LEU A 252 -11.30 12.83 -13.17
C LEU A 252 -12.62 12.79 -13.95
N LEU A 253 -13.22 11.61 -14.10
CA LEU A 253 -14.51 11.46 -14.75
C LEU A 253 -15.64 12.06 -13.90
N VAL A 254 -15.62 11.84 -12.59
CA VAL A 254 -16.60 12.43 -11.67
C VAL A 254 -16.49 13.96 -11.64
N ALA A 255 -15.29 14.53 -11.81
CA ALA A 255 -15.11 15.98 -11.87
C ALA A 255 -15.90 16.64 -13.01
N ARG A 256 -16.18 15.92 -14.11
CA ARG A 256 -17.03 16.38 -15.22
C ARG A 256 -18.51 16.56 -14.82
N GLN A 257 -18.94 15.94 -13.72
CA GLN A 257 -20.31 15.97 -13.21
C GLN A 257 -20.58 17.20 -12.31
N GLY A 258 -19.55 18.04 -12.11
CA GLY A 258 -19.64 19.28 -11.38
C GLY A 258 -19.00 19.27 -9.99
N ILE A 259 -19.00 20.44 -9.36
CA ILE A 259 -18.27 20.69 -8.09
C ILE A 259 -18.85 19.85 -6.96
N THR A 260 -20.18 19.76 -6.85
CA THR A 260 -20.86 18.96 -5.79
C THR A 260 -20.49 17.47 -5.89
N ALA A 261 -20.51 16.91 -7.10
CA ALA A 261 -20.15 15.51 -7.35
C ALA A 261 -18.67 15.25 -6.99
N SER A 262 -17.79 16.15 -7.41
CA SER A 262 -16.36 16.06 -7.11
C SER A 262 -16.07 16.13 -5.62
N ALA A 263 -16.70 17.08 -4.90
CA ALA A 263 -16.54 17.22 -3.45
C ALA A 263 -17.06 15.99 -2.68
N ALA A 264 -18.24 15.49 -3.04
CA ALA A 264 -18.81 14.29 -2.43
C ALA A 264 -17.96 13.04 -2.69
N HIS A 265 -17.43 12.88 -3.93
CA HIS A 265 -16.52 11.80 -4.29
C HIS A 265 -15.21 11.87 -3.49
N GLN A 266 -14.64 13.07 -3.30
CA GLN A 266 -13.44 13.26 -2.50
C GLN A 266 -13.65 12.85 -1.03
N ILE A 267 -14.78 13.20 -0.45
CA ILE A 267 -15.15 12.77 0.92
C ILE A 267 -15.22 11.23 0.98
N ALA A 268 -15.93 10.62 0.04
CA ALA A 268 -16.06 9.17 -0.03
C ALA A 268 -14.70 8.47 -0.22
N GLY A 269 -13.83 8.99 -1.09
CA GLY A 269 -12.49 8.48 -1.33
C GLY A 269 -11.58 8.59 -0.10
N THR A 270 -11.67 9.71 0.62
CA THR A 270 -10.92 9.90 1.88
C THR A 270 -11.33 8.87 2.93
N MET A 271 -12.63 8.63 3.09
CA MET A 271 -13.13 7.61 4.01
C MET A 271 -12.74 6.20 3.58
N ALA A 272 -12.83 5.88 2.29
CA ALA A 272 -12.36 4.61 1.75
C ALA A 272 -10.89 4.36 2.07
N ALA A 273 -10.02 5.36 1.85
CA ALA A 273 -8.60 5.27 2.16
C ALA A 273 -8.32 5.06 3.67
N MET A 274 -9.10 5.71 4.55
CA MET A 274 -8.95 5.54 6.00
C MET A 274 -9.30 4.11 6.45
N VAL A 275 -10.45 3.58 6.01
CA VAL A 275 -10.90 2.25 6.41
C VAL A 275 -10.01 1.15 5.79
N PHE A 276 -9.37 1.42 4.65
CA PHE A 276 -8.44 0.51 3.97
C PHE A 276 -7.16 0.24 4.77
N MET A 277 -6.76 1.12 5.71
CA MET A 277 -5.54 0.94 6.49
C MET A 277 -5.57 -0.32 7.36
N LEU A 278 -6.74 -0.73 7.85
CA LEU A 278 -6.87 -1.94 8.66
C LEU A 278 -6.66 -3.22 7.85
N PRO A 279 -7.37 -3.46 6.71
CA PRO A 279 -7.13 -4.65 5.88
C PRO A 279 -5.70 -4.78 5.36
N ILE A 280 -5.08 -3.69 4.93
CA ILE A 280 -3.70 -3.74 4.44
C ILE A 280 -2.73 -4.15 5.57
N SER A 281 -2.92 -3.61 6.79
CA SER A 281 -2.11 -3.95 7.95
C SER A 281 -2.29 -5.40 8.37
N TYR A 282 -3.53 -5.91 8.30
CA TYR A 282 -3.84 -7.30 8.59
C TYR A 282 -3.28 -8.25 7.53
N GLY A 283 -3.36 -7.90 6.25
CA GLY A 283 -2.76 -8.64 5.13
C GLY A 283 -1.24 -8.77 5.26
N VAL A 284 -0.56 -7.69 5.62
CA VAL A 284 0.90 -7.67 5.88
C VAL A 284 1.26 -8.63 7.03
N ALA A 285 0.55 -8.53 8.16
CA ALA A 285 0.79 -9.37 9.34
C ALA A 285 0.54 -10.85 9.03
N ALA A 286 -0.56 -11.15 8.33
CA ALA A 286 -0.90 -12.52 7.92
C ALA A 286 0.15 -13.09 6.96
N THR A 287 0.62 -12.29 5.98
CA THR A 287 1.67 -12.68 5.03
C THR A 287 2.94 -13.13 5.74
N ALA A 288 3.39 -12.38 6.74
CA ALA A 288 4.59 -12.71 7.51
C ALA A 288 4.45 -14.08 8.21
N ARG A 289 3.26 -14.39 8.77
CA ARG A 289 3.02 -15.65 9.50
C ARG A 289 2.77 -16.81 8.55
N VAL A 290 1.97 -16.63 7.50
CA VAL A 290 1.70 -17.66 6.48
C VAL A 290 2.99 -18.10 5.78
N SER A 291 3.80 -17.13 5.32
CA SER A 291 5.09 -17.45 4.68
C SER A 291 6.07 -18.13 5.63
N TYR A 292 6.10 -17.73 6.90
CA TYR A 292 6.89 -18.42 7.94
C TYR A 292 6.52 -19.90 8.03
N TRP A 293 5.23 -20.23 8.11
CA TRP A 293 4.77 -21.62 8.24
C TRP A 293 4.93 -22.44 6.95
N ILE A 294 4.86 -21.78 5.79
CA ILE A 294 5.23 -22.43 4.51
C ILE A 294 6.73 -22.81 4.54
N GLY A 295 7.60 -21.89 4.95
CA GLY A 295 9.03 -22.15 5.10
C GLY A 295 9.37 -23.21 6.15
N HIS A 296 8.63 -23.21 7.27
CA HIS A 296 8.78 -24.19 8.35
C HIS A 296 8.31 -25.60 7.97
N GLY A 297 7.76 -25.79 6.77
CA GLY A 297 7.28 -27.10 6.32
C GLY A 297 5.93 -27.51 6.91
N ASN A 298 5.10 -26.58 7.36
CA ASN A 298 3.76 -26.85 7.86
C ASN A 298 2.68 -26.15 7.04
N PRO A 299 2.41 -26.60 5.79
CA PRO A 299 1.41 -26.01 4.93
C PRO A 299 -0.03 -26.18 5.43
N LYS A 300 -0.29 -27.19 6.30
CA LYS A 300 -1.61 -27.33 6.94
C LYS A 300 -1.92 -26.11 7.82
N LEU A 301 -0.99 -25.73 8.68
CA LEU A 301 -1.15 -24.57 9.55
C LEU A 301 -1.21 -23.28 8.72
N ALA A 302 -0.39 -23.16 7.67
CA ALA A 302 -0.47 -22.05 6.74
C ALA A 302 -1.86 -21.93 6.08
N ALA A 303 -2.45 -23.06 5.62
CA ALA A 303 -3.80 -23.08 5.04
C ALA A 303 -4.88 -22.70 6.08
N GLN A 304 -4.74 -23.17 7.33
CA GLN A 304 -5.65 -22.77 8.43
C GLN A 304 -5.57 -21.26 8.71
N LEU A 305 -4.36 -20.69 8.73
CA LEU A 305 -4.15 -19.25 8.92
C LEU A 305 -4.75 -18.44 7.77
N ILE A 306 -4.65 -18.92 6.53
CA ILE A 306 -5.27 -18.29 5.36
C ILE A 306 -6.80 -18.22 5.52
N ARG A 307 -7.43 -19.37 5.80
CA ARG A 307 -8.89 -19.42 6.03
C ARG A 307 -9.30 -18.48 7.17
N GLN A 308 -8.54 -18.51 8.27
CA GLN A 308 -8.79 -17.63 9.39
C GLN A 308 -8.62 -16.15 9.03
N THR A 309 -7.60 -15.80 8.23
CA THR A 309 -7.38 -14.42 7.77
C THR A 309 -8.55 -13.92 6.94
N LEU A 310 -9.03 -14.72 5.98
CA LEU A 310 -10.18 -14.35 5.16
C LEU A 310 -11.47 -14.23 6.00
N SER A 311 -11.71 -15.16 6.95
CA SER A 311 -12.90 -15.12 7.82
C SER A 311 -12.90 -13.90 8.74
N TRP A 312 -11.79 -13.62 9.43
CA TRP A 312 -11.69 -12.42 10.27
C TRP A 312 -11.70 -11.14 9.43
N GLY A 313 -11.09 -11.18 8.24
CA GLY A 313 -11.15 -10.10 7.26
C GLY A 313 -12.61 -9.75 6.91
N LEU A 314 -13.42 -10.75 6.63
CA LEU A 314 -14.84 -10.58 6.36
C LEU A 314 -15.58 -9.99 7.57
N ILE A 315 -15.34 -10.54 8.78
CA ILE A 315 -16.01 -10.09 10.00
C ILE A 315 -15.71 -8.62 10.28
N PHE A 316 -14.43 -8.21 10.34
CA PHE A 316 -14.10 -6.83 10.66
C PHE A 316 -14.48 -5.85 9.55
N SER A 317 -14.41 -6.27 8.26
CA SER A 317 -14.84 -5.41 7.17
C SER A 317 -16.35 -5.21 7.14
N CYS A 318 -17.15 -6.25 7.43
CA CYS A 318 -18.59 -6.11 7.60
C CYS A 318 -18.92 -5.22 8.81
N THR A 319 -18.23 -5.40 9.94
CA THR A 319 -18.43 -4.56 11.13
C THR A 319 -18.12 -3.09 10.84
N LEU A 320 -16.96 -2.82 10.24
CA LEU A 320 -16.54 -1.46 9.91
C LEU A 320 -17.43 -0.83 8.82
N GLY A 321 -17.82 -1.61 7.82
CA GLY A 321 -18.80 -1.18 6.80
C GLY A 321 -20.16 -0.84 7.42
N THR A 322 -20.65 -1.65 8.36
CA THR A 322 -21.90 -1.37 9.08
C THR A 322 -21.78 -0.08 9.91
N LEU A 323 -20.69 0.11 10.63
CA LEU A 323 -20.44 1.34 11.39
C LEU A 323 -20.40 2.57 10.47
N LEU A 324 -19.73 2.46 9.34
CA LEU A 324 -19.66 3.51 8.31
C LEU A 324 -21.06 3.82 7.76
N LEU A 325 -21.85 2.79 7.47
CA LEU A 325 -23.21 2.94 6.96
C LEU A 325 -24.13 3.66 7.96
N LEU A 326 -24.04 3.32 9.23
CA LEU A 326 -24.81 3.96 10.30
C LEU A 326 -24.38 5.41 10.54
N ALA A 327 -23.06 5.67 10.50
CA ALA A 327 -22.50 6.99 10.76
C ALA A 327 -22.43 7.90 9.52
N ARG A 328 -22.82 7.43 8.33
CA ARG A 328 -22.59 8.09 7.03
C ARG A 328 -22.99 9.56 6.97
N HIS A 329 -24.15 9.89 7.50
CA HIS A 329 -24.64 11.27 7.48
C HIS A 329 -23.81 12.17 8.41
N TRP A 330 -23.57 11.73 9.63
CA TRP A 330 -22.72 12.44 10.58
C TRP A 330 -21.29 12.62 10.06
N LEU A 331 -20.72 11.58 9.47
CA LEU A 331 -19.40 11.69 8.84
C LEU A 331 -19.39 12.70 7.69
N ALA A 332 -20.41 12.73 6.83
CA ALA A 332 -20.50 13.69 5.75
C ALA A 332 -20.54 15.13 6.27
N THR A 333 -21.26 15.41 7.36
CA THR A 333 -21.33 16.75 7.97
C THR A 333 -20.04 17.23 8.59
N LEU A 334 -19.11 16.32 8.94
CA LEU A 334 -17.77 16.72 9.42
C LEU A 334 -16.89 17.32 8.32
N PHE A 335 -17.17 17.00 7.05
CA PHE A 335 -16.36 17.45 5.92
C PHE A 335 -16.94 18.64 5.17
N SER A 336 -18.27 18.86 5.24
CA SER A 336 -18.93 19.94 4.50
C SER A 336 -20.15 20.45 5.22
N SER A 337 -20.38 21.77 5.12
CA SER A 337 -21.60 22.42 5.59
C SER A 337 -22.64 22.61 4.49
N ASN A 338 -22.30 22.32 3.22
CA ASN A 338 -23.21 22.45 2.08
C ASN A 338 -24.18 21.26 2.06
N PRO A 339 -25.53 21.50 2.15
CA PRO A 339 -26.52 20.43 2.21
C PRO A 339 -26.49 19.47 1.01
N ASP A 340 -26.24 19.98 -0.21
CA ASP A 340 -26.22 19.15 -1.41
C ASP A 340 -24.99 18.22 -1.41
N VAL A 341 -23.82 18.73 -0.99
CA VAL A 341 -22.60 17.92 -0.84
C VAL A 341 -22.78 16.88 0.24
N VAL A 342 -23.37 17.24 1.40
CA VAL A 342 -23.62 16.30 2.52
C VAL A 342 -24.58 15.19 2.11
N SER A 343 -25.66 15.53 1.40
CA SER A 343 -26.64 14.55 0.92
C SER A 343 -26.01 13.54 -0.03
N LEU A 344 -25.26 14.03 -1.04
CA LEU A 344 -24.60 13.17 -2.02
C LEU A 344 -23.45 12.36 -1.36
N ALA A 345 -22.64 13.00 -0.52
CA ALA A 345 -21.55 12.32 0.21
C ALA A 345 -22.09 11.23 1.12
N SER A 346 -23.20 11.48 1.85
CA SER A 346 -23.86 10.46 2.66
C SER A 346 -24.31 9.25 1.82
N THR A 347 -24.81 9.50 0.60
CA THR A 347 -25.14 8.42 -0.35
C THR A 347 -23.88 7.66 -0.81
N LEU A 348 -22.81 8.37 -1.17
CA LEU A 348 -21.56 7.73 -1.58
C LEU A 348 -20.90 6.96 -0.44
N LEU A 349 -21.00 7.44 0.80
CA LEU A 349 -20.50 6.71 1.97
C LEU A 349 -21.25 5.38 2.21
N ALA A 350 -22.54 5.29 1.80
CA ALA A 350 -23.21 4.00 1.78
C ALA A 350 -22.58 3.05 0.75
N PHE A 351 -22.23 3.53 -0.44
CA PHE A 351 -21.48 2.74 -1.41
C PHE A 351 -20.10 2.34 -0.86
N VAL A 352 -19.37 3.24 -0.18
CA VAL A 352 -18.08 2.92 0.46
C VAL A 352 -18.24 1.81 1.50
N ALA A 353 -19.32 1.80 2.27
CA ALA A 353 -19.59 0.74 3.25
C ALA A 353 -19.67 -0.65 2.59
N PHE A 354 -20.36 -0.77 1.46
CA PHE A 354 -20.41 -2.02 0.68
C PHE A 354 -19.11 -2.30 -0.07
N TYR A 355 -18.46 -1.27 -0.62
CA TYR A 355 -17.16 -1.36 -1.29
C TYR A 355 -16.08 -1.92 -0.37
N HIS A 356 -16.07 -1.54 0.90
CA HIS A 356 -15.04 -1.91 1.86
C HIS A 356 -14.93 -3.43 2.08
N VAL A 357 -16.03 -4.18 1.95
CA VAL A 357 -16.01 -5.64 2.17
C VAL A 357 -15.20 -6.36 1.08
N PRO A 358 -15.53 -6.26 -0.22
CA PRO A 358 -14.70 -6.87 -1.26
C PRO A 358 -13.30 -6.27 -1.35
N ASP A 359 -13.13 -4.97 -1.08
CA ASP A 359 -11.84 -4.29 -1.06
C ASP A 359 -10.90 -4.91 0.00
N SER A 360 -11.42 -5.17 1.20
CA SER A 360 -10.68 -5.84 2.27
C SER A 360 -10.25 -7.26 1.88
N LEU A 361 -11.16 -8.05 1.30
CA LEU A 361 -10.87 -9.43 0.92
C LEU A 361 -9.86 -9.50 -0.24
N GLN A 362 -9.97 -8.60 -1.23
CA GLN A 362 -9.06 -8.58 -2.37
C GLN A 362 -7.63 -8.22 -1.94
N ILE A 363 -7.45 -7.19 -1.08
CA ILE A 363 -6.10 -6.80 -0.65
C ILE A 363 -5.43 -7.89 0.18
N MET A 364 -6.16 -8.53 1.12
CA MET A 364 -5.65 -9.66 1.86
C MET A 364 -5.33 -10.86 0.94
N GLY A 365 -6.21 -11.15 -0.01
CA GLY A 365 -6.00 -12.19 -1.02
C GLY A 365 -4.74 -11.95 -1.85
N MET A 366 -4.53 -10.70 -2.31
CA MET A 366 -3.33 -10.30 -3.05
C MET A 366 -2.06 -10.51 -2.23
N PHE A 367 -2.05 -10.09 -0.96
CA PHE A 367 -0.90 -10.28 -0.07
C PHE A 367 -0.61 -11.77 0.15
N LEU A 368 -1.62 -12.58 0.38
CA LEU A 368 -1.47 -14.02 0.65
C LEU A 368 -1.10 -14.83 -0.60
N LEU A 369 -1.56 -14.44 -1.80
CA LEU A 369 -1.14 -15.09 -3.06
C LEU A 369 0.36 -14.90 -3.32
N ARG A 370 0.96 -13.79 -2.88
CA ARG A 370 2.41 -13.57 -2.93
C ARG A 370 3.20 -14.60 -2.10
N CYS A 371 2.63 -15.14 -1.01
CA CYS A 371 3.25 -16.22 -0.24
C CYS A 371 3.46 -17.49 -1.09
N TYR A 372 2.60 -17.68 -2.10
CA TYR A 372 2.70 -18.78 -3.07
C TYR A 372 3.41 -18.38 -4.37
N LYS A 373 4.01 -17.19 -4.41
CA LYS A 373 4.73 -16.65 -5.59
C LYS A 373 3.82 -16.44 -6.80
N ILE A 374 2.52 -16.22 -6.57
CA ILE A 374 1.51 -15.95 -7.59
C ILE A 374 1.27 -14.43 -7.63
N THR A 375 1.77 -13.77 -8.69
CA THR A 375 1.68 -12.31 -8.85
C THR A 375 1.18 -11.87 -10.22
N LEU A 376 1.41 -12.65 -11.28
CA LEU A 376 0.99 -12.30 -12.64
C LEU A 376 -0.52 -12.44 -12.84
N MET A 377 -1.12 -13.52 -12.36
CA MET A 377 -2.58 -13.72 -12.48
C MET A 377 -3.38 -12.67 -11.74
N PRO A 378 -3.02 -12.28 -10.50
CA PRO A 378 -3.62 -11.12 -9.85
C PRO A 378 -3.56 -9.84 -10.68
N LEU A 379 -2.44 -9.53 -11.34
CA LEU A 379 -2.35 -8.37 -12.23
C LEU A 379 -3.36 -8.43 -13.37
N ILE A 380 -3.46 -9.57 -14.05
CA ILE A 380 -4.40 -9.74 -15.18
C ILE A 380 -5.85 -9.57 -14.71
N VAL A 381 -6.20 -10.25 -13.61
CA VAL A 381 -7.55 -10.15 -13.03
C VAL A 381 -7.89 -8.71 -12.62
N TYR A 382 -6.93 -8.02 -11.97
CA TYR A 382 -7.10 -6.61 -11.62
C TYR A 382 -7.32 -5.73 -12.84
N SER A 383 -6.47 -5.86 -13.86
CA SER A 383 -6.57 -5.03 -15.06
C SER A 383 -7.91 -5.23 -15.79
N VAL A 384 -8.36 -6.47 -15.92
CA VAL A 384 -9.63 -6.78 -16.59
C VAL A 384 -10.82 -6.26 -15.81
N PHE A 385 -10.88 -6.51 -14.50
CA PHE A 385 -12.07 -6.13 -13.73
C PHE A 385 -12.06 -4.67 -13.32
N LEU A 386 -10.94 -4.09 -12.85
CA LEU A 386 -10.93 -2.70 -12.42
C LEU A 386 -11.01 -1.73 -13.61
N TRP A 387 -10.24 -1.95 -14.67
CA TRP A 387 -10.29 -1.06 -15.83
C TRP A 387 -11.47 -1.39 -16.76
N GLY A 388 -11.76 -2.68 -16.98
CA GLY A 388 -12.87 -3.08 -17.85
C GLY A 388 -14.22 -2.79 -17.21
N LEU A 389 -14.55 -3.54 -16.15
CA LEU A 389 -15.87 -3.43 -15.49
C LEU A 389 -15.97 -2.19 -14.60
N GLY A 390 -14.97 -1.93 -13.75
CA GLY A 390 -14.99 -0.81 -12.80
C GLY A 390 -15.03 0.53 -13.51
N LEU A 391 -13.96 0.87 -14.22
CA LEU A 391 -13.84 2.14 -14.92
C LEU A 391 -14.70 2.19 -16.19
N GLY A 392 -14.58 1.18 -17.08
CA GLY A 392 -15.31 1.14 -18.35
C GLY A 392 -16.82 0.99 -18.16
N GLY A 393 -17.26 0.09 -17.27
CA GLY A 393 -18.66 -0.07 -16.92
C GLY A 393 -19.24 1.18 -16.25
N GLY A 394 -18.48 1.81 -15.34
CA GLY A 394 -18.86 3.08 -14.70
C GLY A 394 -19.01 4.20 -15.71
N TYR A 395 -18.09 4.31 -16.66
CA TYR A 395 -18.17 5.27 -17.75
C TYR A 395 -19.42 5.05 -18.63
N TYR A 396 -19.69 3.80 -18.99
CA TYR A 396 -20.87 3.45 -19.79
C TYR A 396 -22.19 3.78 -19.06
N LEU A 397 -22.30 3.45 -17.76
CA LEU A 397 -23.49 3.77 -16.97
C LEU A 397 -23.68 5.28 -16.74
N ALA A 398 -22.57 6.02 -16.55
CA ALA A 398 -22.63 7.47 -16.29
C ALA A 398 -22.86 8.29 -17.55
N TYR A 399 -22.30 7.89 -18.71
CA TYR A 399 -22.27 8.70 -19.92
C TYR A 399 -22.79 8.03 -21.19
N GLY A 400 -22.90 6.68 -21.21
CA GLY A 400 -23.29 5.90 -22.40
C GLY A 400 -24.79 5.76 -22.59
N SER A 401 -25.60 6.00 -21.56
CA SER A 401 -27.06 5.84 -21.63
C SER A 401 -27.79 6.97 -20.90
N ASN A 402 -28.58 7.75 -21.63
CA ASN A 402 -29.36 8.88 -21.07
C ASN A 402 -30.61 8.46 -20.29
N HIS A 403 -30.85 7.16 -20.08
CA HIS A 403 -32.09 6.64 -19.52
C HIS A 403 -31.93 5.84 -18.22
N THR A 404 -30.75 5.81 -17.65
CA THR A 404 -30.52 5.10 -16.37
C THR A 404 -30.56 6.06 -15.18
N VAL A 405 -30.97 5.53 -14.01
CA VAL A 405 -30.92 6.23 -12.72
C VAL A 405 -29.49 6.67 -12.36
N PHE A 406 -28.50 6.07 -13.01
CA PHE A 406 -27.07 6.33 -12.80
C PHE A 406 -26.47 7.34 -13.77
N SER A 407 -27.26 7.85 -14.75
CA SER A 407 -26.80 8.84 -15.72
C SER A 407 -26.30 10.11 -15.02
N GLN A 408 -25.09 10.55 -15.35
CA GLN A 408 -24.41 11.73 -14.81
C GLN A 408 -24.33 11.77 -13.28
N THR A 409 -24.22 10.60 -12.62
CA THR A 409 -24.05 10.50 -11.17
C THR A 409 -22.76 9.75 -10.79
N PRO A 410 -22.08 10.15 -9.71
CA PRO A 410 -20.93 9.41 -9.21
C PRO A 410 -21.25 7.98 -8.76
N ASN A 411 -22.53 7.72 -8.45
CA ASN A 411 -23.01 6.41 -8.00
C ASN A 411 -22.71 5.30 -9.00
N ALA A 412 -22.72 5.61 -10.32
CA ALA A 412 -22.35 4.68 -11.39
C ALA A 412 -20.99 4.05 -11.17
N PHE A 413 -19.97 4.88 -10.90
CA PHE A 413 -18.61 4.45 -10.69
C PHE A 413 -18.43 3.64 -9.40
N TRP A 414 -19.08 4.05 -8.32
CA TRP A 414 -19.03 3.31 -7.06
C TRP A 414 -19.71 1.94 -7.15
N LEU A 415 -20.85 1.86 -7.84
CA LEU A 415 -21.52 0.58 -8.07
C LEU A 415 -20.63 -0.39 -8.87
N THR A 416 -20.10 0.07 -9.99
CA THR A 416 -19.25 -0.78 -10.84
C THR A 416 -17.92 -1.12 -10.17
N ALA A 417 -17.37 -0.26 -9.32
CA ALA A 417 -16.21 -0.55 -8.49
C ALA A 417 -16.52 -1.67 -7.47
N ILE A 418 -17.68 -1.63 -6.79
CA ILE A 418 -18.11 -2.70 -5.87
C ILE A 418 -18.19 -4.03 -6.61
N LEU A 419 -18.87 -4.08 -7.77
CA LEU A 419 -19.03 -5.31 -8.56
C LEU A 419 -17.68 -5.84 -9.05
N SER A 420 -16.83 -4.96 -9.56
CA SER A 420 -15.49 -5.27 -10.01
C SER A 420 -14.64 -5.88 -8.89
N LEU A 421 -14.58 -5.23 -7.73
CA LEU A 421 -13.82 -5.72 -6.58
C LEU A 421 -14.41 -7.00 -5.99
N ALA A 422 -15.73 -7.18 -6.02
CA ALA A 422 -16.36 -8.42 -5.57
C ALA A 422 -15.91 -9.62 -6.44
N MET A 423 -15.83 -9.42 -7.76
CA MET A 423 -15.33 -10.45 -8.67
C MET A 423 -13.84 -10.74 -8.43
N VAL A 424 -13.02 -9.70 -8.24
CA VAL A 424 -11.61 -9.84 -7.90
C VAL A 424 -11.43 -10.58 -6.57
N ALA A 425 -12.14 -10.17 -5.52
CA ALA A 425 -12.08 -10.78 -4.20
C ALA A 425 -12.51 -12.25 -4.22
N ALA A 426 -13.57 -12.58 -4.96
CA ALA A 426 -14.01 -13.95 -5.14
C ALA A 426 -12.94 -14.80 -5.84
N TRP A 427 -12.37 -14.29 -6.93
CA TRP A 427 -11.32 -15.00 -7.65
C TRP A 427 -10.05 -15.19 -6.79
N PHE A 428 -9.58 -14.13 -6.09
CA PHE A 428 -8.40 -14.23 -5.23
C PHE A 428 -8.63 -15.21 -4.09
N SER A 429 -9.80 -15.17 -3.44
CA SER A 429 -10.14 -16.08 -2.34
C SER A 429 -10.22 -17.53 -2.82
N MET A 430 -10.89 -17.81 -3.94
CA MET A 430 -10.97 -19.16 -4.52
C MET A 430 -9.60 -19.69 -4.91
N SER A 431 -8.81 -18.91 -5.65
CA SER A 431 -7.46 -19.30 -6.08
C SER A 431 -6.56 -19.60 -4.89
N LEU A 432 -6.63 -18.76 -3.85
CA LEU A 432 -5.85 -18.90 -2.64
C LEU A 432 -6.22 -20.19 -1.87
N LEU A 433 -7.51 -20.47 -1.72
CA LEU A 433 -8.00 -21.69 -1.06
C LEU A 433 -7.61 -22.95 -1.84
N GLN A 434 -7.71 -22.93 -3.18
CA GLN A 434 -7.30 -24.04 -4.03
C GLN A 434 -5.79 -24.33 -3.89
N VAL A 435 -4.94 -23.31 -4.01
CA VAL A 435 -3.49 -23.49 -3.92
C VAL A 435 -3.06 -23.93 -2.52
N SER A 436 -3.65 -23.37 -1.47
CA SER A 436 -3.33 -23.73 -0.09
C SER A 436 -3.73 -25.16 0.22
N ASN A 437 -4.92 -25.62 -0.22
CA ASN A 437 -5.39 -26.99 -0.06
C ASN A 437 -4.52 -27.98 -0.85
N LYS A 438 -4.20 -27.69 -2.11
CA LYS A 438 -3.33 -28.54 -2.92
C LYS A 438 -1.97 -28.77 -2.26
N LYS A 439 -1.34 -27.72 -1.72
CA LYS A 439 -0.06 -27.85 -1.00
C LYS A 439 -0.20 -28.60 0.33
N SER A 440 -1.30 -28.42 1.06
CA SER A 440 -1.59 -29.14 2.28
C SER A 440 -1.70 -30.66 2.03
N ASN A 441 -2.46 -31.03 0.99
CA ASN A 441 -2.72 -32.46 0.65
C ASN A 441 -1.49 -33.15 0.06
N SER A 442 -0.66 -32.45 -0.75
CA SER A 442 0.55 -33.04 -1.33
C SER A 442 1.59 -33.42 -0.27
N GLN A 443 1.61 -32.78 0.89
CA GLN A 443 2.50 -33.14 1.96
C GLN A 443 1.97 -34.33 2.78
N GLU A 444 0.68 -34.57 2.83
CA GLU A 444 0.10 -35.78 3.41
C GLU A 444 0.44 -37.04 2.58
N ALA A 445 0.46 -36.88 1.25
CA ALA A 445 0.78 -37.97 0.36
C ALA A 445 2.29 -38.34 0.36
N ASN A 446 3.19 -37.46 0.83
CA ASN A 446 4.63 -37.71 0.83
C ASN A 446 5.31 -37.16 2.11
N PRO A 447 5.17 -37.85 3.27
CA PRO A 447 5.68 -37.39 4.57
C PRO A 447 7.22 -37.38 4.70
N THR A 448 7.94 -37.95 3.73
CA THR A 448 9.42 -38.07 3.75
C THR A 448 10.17 -36.76 3.42
N CYS A 449 9.51 -35.71 2.98
CA CYS A 449 10.09 -34.40 2.68
C CYS A 449 10.03 -33.39 3.85
N GLN A 450 10.15 -33.85 5.11
CA GLN A 450 10.33 -32.90 6.21
C GLN A 450 11.77 -32.39 6.21
N PRO A 451 12.02 -31.07 6.15
CA PRO A 451 13.36 -30.54 6.42
C PRO A 451 13.70 -30.95 7.87
N LYS A 452 14.80 -31.66 8.04
CA LYS A 452 15.33 -31.98 9.38
C LYS A 452 15.55 -30.65 10.11
N VAL A 453 14.72 -30.34 11.07
CA VAL A 453 14.98 -29.29 12.05
C VAL A 453 16.09 -29.82 12.93
N SER A 454 17.32 -29.37 12.71
CA SER A 454 18.38 -29.52 13.68
C SER A 454 17.99 -28.77 14.95
N ALA A 455 17.86 -29.50 16.03
CA ALA A 455 17.58 -29.02 17.39
C ALA A 455 18.61 -27.98 17.84
#